data_c45d68dd4a009ed6f464212b9f158e4c
#
_entry.id   c45d68dd4a009ed6f464212b9f158e4c
#
_cell.length_a   1.000
_cell.length_b   1.000
_cell.length_c   1.000
_cell.angle_alpha   90.00
_cell.angle_beta   90.00
_cell.angle_gamma   90.00
#
_symmetry.space_group_name_H-M   'P 1'
#
loop_
_entity.id
_entity.type
_entity.pdbx_description
1 polymer ?
#
loop_
_entity_poly.entity_id
_entity_poly.type
_entity_poly.pdbx_seq_one_letter_code
_entity_poly.pdbx_strand_id
1 'polypeptide(L)'
;AFQGTDFNAAQPIRNLDRPSAIASKTDRATRNYLQRLNAQHLERFPGDTELAARISSYELAARMQLSVPEISDLSQESASTLSMYGIDDTKNQLKASYAKNCLLARRLIEKGVRFVQLFNGAYQTGGEGVSNWDGHKKIADQYNVHGPVLDQPTAALIKDMKQRGLLE
;
A
#
# COMPACT_ATOMS: atom_id res chain seq x y z
N ALA A 1 -9.57 -4.19 1.83
CA ALA A 1 -8.73 -3.09 2.31
C ALA A 1 -7.52 -3.67 3.04
N PHE A 2 -6.33 -3.21 2.71
CA PHE A 2 -5.12 -3.54 3.47
C PHE A 2 -5.07 -2.64 4.69
N GLN A 3 -5.02 -3.22 5.87
CA GLN A 3 -5.03 -2.47 7.13
C GLN A 3 -3.78 -2.80 7.94
N GLY A 4 -3.12 -1.77 8.49
CA GLY A 4 -1.99 -1.94 9.40
C GLY A 4 -0.76 -2.58 8.75
N THR A 5 -0.42 -2.17 7.54
CA THR A 5 0.75 -2.67 6.82
C THR A 5 2.00 -1.92 7.23
N ASP A 6 3.07 -2.66 7.50
CA ASP A 6 4.42 -2.12 7.65
C ASP A 6 5.28 -2.65 6.49
N PHE A 7 5.52 -1.80 5.50
CA PHE A 7 6.30 -2.17 4.31
C PHE A 7 7.81 -2.32 4.58
N ASN A 8 8.27 -2.03 5.78
CA ASN A 8 9.64 -2.33 6.21
C ASN A 8 9.76 -3.69 6.88
N ALA A 9 8.65 -4.34 7.22
CA ALA A 9 8.65 -5.69 7.73
C ALA A 9 8.99 -6.70 6.63
N ALA A 10 9.54 -7.85 7.02
CA ALA A 10 9.83 -8.96 6.10
C ALA A 10 8.56 -9.48 5.38
N GLN A 11 7.40 -9.32 6.01
CA GLN A 11 6.08 -9.57 5.42
C GLN A 11 5.23 -8.30 5.56
N PRO A 12 5.28 -7.40 4.58
CA PRO A 12 4.63 -6.10 4.65
C PRO A 12 3.12 -6.19 4.84
N ILE A 13 2.49 -7.19 4.27
CA ILE A 13 1.05 -7.43 4.38
C ILE A 13 0.84 -8.82 4.96
N ARG A 14 0.18 -8.88 6.11
CA ARG A 14 -0.10 -10.15 6.79
C ARG A 14 -1.09 -11.00 6.01
N ASN A 15 -0.94 -12.33 6.13
CA ASN A 15 -1.89 -13.33 5.58
C ASN A 15 -2.08 -13.28 4.05
N LEU A 16 -1.09 -12.80 3.31
CA LEU A 16 -1.09 -12.87 1.85
C LEU A 16 -0.60 -14.21 1.34
N ASP A 17 0.32 -14.81 2.08
CA ASP A 17 0.89 -16.08 1.68
C ASP A 17 -0.17 -17.18 1.73
N ARG A 18 -0.23 -17.91 0.64
CA ARG A 18 -1.03 -19.13 0.59
C ARG A 18 -0.46 -20.13 1.61
N PRO A 19 -1.32 -20.86 2.38
CA PRO A 19 -0.86 -21.96 3.20
C PRO A 19 -0.01 -22.93 2.37
N SER A 20 1.17 -23.29 2.88
CA SER A 20 2.14 -24.15 2.17
C SER A 20 1.56 -25.51 1.75
N ALA A 21 0.55 -25.99 2.49
CA ALA A 21 -0.18 -27.23 2.19
C ALA A 21 -1.03 -27.16 0.94
N ILE A 22 -1.34 -25.97 0.41
CA ILE A 22 -2.18 -25.80 -0.78
C ILE A 22 -1.30 -25.47 -1.99
N ALA A 23 -1.25 -26.34 -3.00
CA ALA A 23 -0.52 -26.08 -4.23
C ALA A 23 -1.15 -24.93 -5.05
N SER A 24 -0.34 -24.17 -5.80
CA SER A 24 -0.82 -23.06 -6.65
C SER A 24 -1.89 -23.47 -7.65
N LYS A 25 -1.76 -24.67 -8.20
CA LYS A 25 -2.73 -25.23 -9.15
C LYS A 25 -4.07 -25.48 -8.47
N THR A 26 -4.05 -26.02 -7.25
CA THR A 26 -5.25 -26.28 -6.45
C THR A 26 -5.96 -24.98 -6.08
N ASP A 27 -5.22 -23.99 -5.60
CA ASP A 27 -5.76 -22.68 -5.24
C ASP A 27 -6.43 -21.98 -6.44
N ARG A 28 -5.78 -22.00 -7.61
CA ARG A 28 -6.38 -21.47 -8.86
C ARG A 28 -7.64 -22.23 -9.26
N ALA A 29 -7.62 -23.56 -9.19
CA ALA A 29 -8.78 -24.39 -9.52
C ALA A 29 -9.95 -24.10 -8.57
N THR A 30 -9.68 -23.95 -7.28
CA THR A 30 -10.69 -23.60 -6.27
C THR A 30 -11.31 -22.24 -6.56
N ARG A 31 -10.52 -21.22 -6.87
CA ARG A 31 -11.05 -19.88 -7.23
C ARG A 31 -11.92 -19.93 -8.47
N ASN A 32 -11.49 -20.62 -9.53
CA ASN A 32 -12.27 -20.76 -10.75
C ASN A 32 -13.60 -21.52 -10.51
N TYR A 33 -13.57 -22.48 -9.59
CA TYR A 33 -14.78 -23.21 -9.20
C TYR A 33 -15.75 -22.31 -8.44
N LEU A 34 -15.26 -21.54 -7.46
CA LEU A 34 -16.06 -20.56 -6.72
C LEU A 34 -16.68 -19.50 -7.63
N GLN A 35 -15.93 -18.99 -8.61
CA GLN A 35 -16.48 -18.04 -9.59
C GLN A 35 -17.65 -18.64 -10.38
N ARG A 36 -17.53 -19.90 -10.80
CA ARG A 36 -18.64 -20.59 -11.50
C ARG A 36 -19.85 -20.80 -10.61
N LEU A 37 -19.64 -21.20 -9.35
CA LEU A 37 -20.73 -21.32 -8.38
C LEU A 37 -21.43 -20.00 -8.12
N ASN A 38 -20.66 -18.92 -7.97
CA ASN A 38 -21.19 -17.57 -7.76
C ASN A 38 -22.02 -17.11 -8.98
N ALA A 39 -21.53 -17.36 -10.21
CA ALA A 39 -22.27 -17.03 -11.42
C ALA A 39 -23.60 -17.79 -11.50
N GLN A 40 -23.59 -19.11 -11.24
CA GLN A 40 -24.82 -19.92 -11.20
C GLN A 40 -25.78 -19.44 -10.11
N HIS A 41 -25.26 -19.00 -8.99
CA HIS A 41 -26.08 -18.48 -7.90
C HIS A 41 -26.76 -17.16 -8.29
N LEU A 42 -26.04 -16.25 -8.94
CA LEU A 42 -26.60 -15.00 -9.46
C LEU A 42 -27.72 -15.25 -10.51
N GLU A 43 -27.56 -16.25 -11.37
CA GLU A 43 -28.58 -16.62 -12.36
C GLU A 43 -29.89 -17.07 -11.69
N ARG A 44 -29.80 -17.69 -10.50
CA ARG A 44 -30.97 -18.12 -9.72
C ARG A 44 -31.69 -16.99 -9.01
N PHE A 45 -30.99 -15.89 -8.74
CA PHE A 45 -31.51 -14.73 -8.03
C PHE A 45 -31.30 -13.44 -8.84
N PRO A 46 -31.98 -13.36 -10.01
CA PRO A 46 -31.86 -12.19 -10.87
C PRO A 46 -32.42 -10.95 -10.15
N GLY A 47 -31.63 -9.89 -10.11
CA GLY A 47 -32.01 -8.63 -9.47
C GLY A 47 -31.54 -8.48 -8.02
N ASP A 48 -30.88 -9.48 -7.42
CA ASP A 48 -30.24 -9.33 -6.12
C ASP A 48 -28.93 -8.54 -6.27
N THR A 49 -29.06 -7.21 -6.14
CA THR A 49 -27.92 -6.27 -6.27
C THR A 49 -26.95 -6.39 -5.10
N GLU A 50 -27.39 -6.78 -3.91
CA GLU A 50 -26.51 -6.99 -2.75
C GLU A 50 -25.62 -8.21 -2.95
N LEU A 51 -26.18 -9.31 -3.44
CA LEU A 51 -25.42 -10.52 -3.78
C LEU A 51 -24.37 -10.22 -4.84
N ALA A 52 -24.75 -9.53 -5.92
CA ALA A 52 -23.83 -9.13 -6.98
C ALA A 52 -22.70 -8.24 -6.47
N ALA A 53 -23.01 -7.23 -5.63
CA ALA A 53 -22.03 -6.35 -5.03
C ALA A 53 -21.07 -7.10 -4.10
N ARG A 54 -21.57 -8.06 -3.32
CA ARG A 54 -20.75 -8.88 -2.42
C ARG A 54 -19.77 -9.76 -3.18
N ILE A 55 -20.25 -10.46 -4.23
CA ILE A 55 -19.40 -11.29 -5.10
C ILE A 55 -18.30 -10.41 -5.72
N SER A 56 -18.66 -9.27 -6.31
CA SER A 56 -17.71 -8.34 -6.91
C SER A 56 -16.65 -7.84 -5.90
N SER A 57 -17.05 -7.59 -4.65
CA SER A 57 -16.13 -7.17 -3.58
C SER A 57 -15.11 -8.25 -3.23
N TYR A 58 -15.53 -9.53 -3.14
CA TYR A 58 -14.61 -10.64 -2.88
C TYR A 58 -13.69 -10.92 -4.06
N GLU A 59 -14.17 -10.82 -5.29
CA GLU A 59 -13.34 -10.97 -6.48
C GLU A 59 -12.30 -9.86 -6.59
N LEU A 60 -12.68 -8.61 -6.27
CA LEU A 60 -11.76 -7.50 -6.21
C LEU A 60 -10.68 -7.73 -5.14
N ALA A 61 -11.08 -8.16 -3.94
CA ALA A 61 -10.15 -8.48 -2.87
C ALA A 61 -9.15 -9.57 -3.28
N ALA A 62 -9.61 -10.62 -3.94
CA ALA A 62 -8.74 -11.69 -4.45
C ALA A 62 -7.75 -11.18 -5.50
N ARG A 63 -8.18 -10.34 -6.44
CA ARG A 63 -7.28 -9.70 -7.43
C ARG A 63 -6.25 -8.80 -6.75
N MET A 64 -6.65 -8.01 -5.76
CA MET A 64 -5.74 -7.18 -4.98
C MET A 64 -4.68 -8.01 -4.26
N GLN A 65 -5.06 -9.10 -3.59
CA GLN A 65 -4.12 -9.99 -2.92
C GLN A 65 -3.07 -10.56 -3.89
N LEU A 66 -3.47 -10.92 -5.10
CA LEU A 66 -2.56 -11.47 -6.11
C LEU A 66 -1.58 -10.43 -6.67
N SER A 67 -1.91 -9.15 -6.64
CA SER A 67 -1.05 -8.07 -7.15
C SER A 67 -0.03 -7.56 -6.13
N VAL A 68 -0.17 -7.91 -4.85
CA VAL A 68 0.68 -7.37 -3.78
C VAL A 68 2.17 -7.69 -3.93
N PRO A 69 2.59 -8.92 -4.28
CA PRO A 69 4.01 -9.21 -4.49
C PRO A 69 4.63 -8.30 -5.55
N GLU A 70 3.91 -8.05 -6.64
CA GLU A 70 4.34 -7.14 -7.70
C GLU A 70 4.41 -5.68 -7.21
N ILE A 71 3.41 -5.24 -6.45
CA ILE A 71 3.36 -3.86 -5.93
C ILE A 71 4.49 -3.61 -4.93
N SER A 72 4.78 -4.56 -4.05
CA SER A 72 5.80 -4.42 -3.00
C SER A 72 7.24 -4.58 -3.50
N ASP A 73 7.44 -5.19 -4.66
CA ASP A 73 8.76 -5.32 -5.26
C ASP A 73 9.20 -4.00 -5.91
N LEU A 74 10.05 -3.26 -5.23
CA LEU A 74 10.60 -1.99 -5.72
C LEU A 74 11.83 -2.17 -6.63
N SER A 75 12.32 -3.39 -6.88
CA SER A 75 13.48 -3.65 -7.72
C SER A 75 13.29 -3.24 -9.19
N GLN A 76 12.04 -3.11 -9.61
CA GLN A 76 11.67 -2.66 -10.96
C GLN A 76 11.66 -1.14 -11.14
N GLU A 77 11.81 -0.39 -10.06
CA GLU A 77 11.85 1.07 -10.14
C GLU A 77 13.23 1.56 -10.59
N SER A 78 13.25 2.64 -11.36
CA SER A 78 14.52 3.22 -11.80
C SER A 78 15.27 3.87 -10.63
N ALA A 79 16.60 3.88 -10.71
CA ALA A 79 17.43 4.58 -9.72
C ALA A 79 17.03 6.06 -9.59
N SER A 80 16.65 6.71 -10.68
CA SER A 80 16.17 8.10 -10.66
C SER A 80 14.86 8.26 -9.91
N THR A 81 13.94 7.29 -10.03
CA THR A 81 12.69 7.27 -9.24
C THR A 81 13.00 7.09 -7.75
N LEU A 82 13.83 6.11 -7.40
CA LEU A 82 14.18 5.86 -5.99
C LEU A 82 14.85 7.08 -5.34
N SER A 83 15.74 7.75 -6.07
CA SER A 83 16.42 8.97 -5.61
C SER A 83 15.46 10.16 -5.51
N MET A 84 14.55 10.34 -6.47
CA MET A 84 13.54 11.41 -6.43
C MET A 84 12.69 11.33 -5.17
N TYR A 85 12.29 10.11 -4.77
CA TYR A 85 11.55 9.90 -3.52
C TYR A 85 12.44 9.99 -2.27
N GLY A 86 13.75 9.79 -2.40
CA GLY A 86 14.69 9.74 -1.28
C GLY A 86 14.74 8.39 -0.57
N ILE A 87 14.42 7.31 -1.27
CA ILE A 87 14.46 5.93 -0.73
C ILE A 87 15.90 5.48 -0.50
N ASP A 88 16.84 5.98 -1.28
CA ASP A 88 18.27 5.73 -1.22
C ASP A 88 19.02 6.56 -0.16
N ASP A 89 18.30 7.37 0.63
CA ASP A 89 18.90 8.16 1.71
C ASP A 89 19.31 7.28 2.90
N THR A 90 20.58 6.90 2.91
CA THR A 90 21.15 6.09 4.00
C THR A 90 21.32 6.84 5.32
N LYS A 91 21.27 8.18 5.29
CA LYS A 91 21.47 9.05 6.47
C LYS A 91 20.17 9.28 7.24
N ASN A 92 19.03 9.25 6.56
CA ASN A 92 17.72 9.47 7.17
C ASN A 92 16.79 8.28 6.90
N GLN A 93 16.88 7.26 7.76
CA GLN A 93 16.07 6.05 7.66
C GLN A 93 14.57 6.31 7.79
N LEU A 94 14.15 7.31 8.57
CA LEU A 94 12.75 7.69 8.71
C LEU A 94 12.22 8.23 7.38
N LYS A 95 12.99 9.10 6.71
CA LYS A 95 12.65 9.61 5.38
C LYS A 95 12.58 8.48 4.35
N ALA A 96 13.59 7.62 4.29
CA ALA A 96 13.64 6.50 3.37
C ALA A 96 12.45 5.54 3.56
N SER A 97 12.05 5.29 4.80
CA SER A 97 10.87 4.47 5.13
C SER A 97 9.57 5.12 4.64
N TYR A 98 9.35 6.40 4.94
CA TYR A 98 8.16 7.11 4.47
C TYR A 98 8.14 7.25 2.94
N ALA A 99 9.29 7.47 2.33
CA ALA A 99 9.46 7.50 0.88
C ALA A 99 9.02 6.19 0.19
N LYS A 100 9.37 5.04 0.77
CA LYS A 100 8.85 3.74 0.31
C LYS A 100 7.33 3.69 0.36
N ASN A 101 6.72 4.15 1.45
CA ASN A 101 5.27 4.17 1.57
C ASN A 101 4.62 5.09 0.53
N CYS A 102 5.21 6.24 0.23
CA CYS A 102 4.76 7.14 -0.83
C CYS A 102 4.84 6.48 -2.21
N LEU A 103 5.94 5.81 -2.52
CA LEU A 103 6.12 5.09 -3.79
C LEU A 103 5.12 3.94 -3.94
N LEU A 104 4.90 3.18 -2.86
CA LEU A 104 3.91 2.10 -2.84
C LEU A 104 2.48 2.63 -2.99
N ALA A 105 2.16 3.80 -2.43
CA ALA A 105 0.87 4.45 -2.63
C ALA A 105 0.63 4.78 -4.12
N ARG A 106 1.63 5.31 -4.83
CA ARG A 106 1.55 5.54 -6.28
C ARG A 106 1.27 4.23 -7.03
N ARG A 107 1.99 3.14 -6.71
CA ARG A 107 1.81 1.84 -7.35
C ARG A 107 0.42 1.22 -7.07
N LEU A 108 -0.12 1.42 -5.87
CA LEU A 108 -1.48 1.02 -5.53
C LEU A 108 -2.52 1.77 -6.38
N ILE A 109 -2.34 3.08 -6.56
CA ILE A 109 -3.22 3.89 -7.40
C ILE A 109 -3.14 3.45 -8.87
N GLU A 110 -1.95 3.14 -9.40
CA GLU A 110 -1.78 2.58 -10.75
C GLU A 110 -2.54 1.24 -10.94
N LYS A 111 -2.70 0.46 -9.86
CA LYS A 111 -3.49 -0.78 -9.88
C LYS A 111 -5.00 -0.56 -9.61
N GLY A 112 -5.45 0.70 -9.57
CA GLY A 112 -6.87 1.06 -9.47
C GLY A 112 -7.39 1.18 -8.02
N VAL A 113 -6.51 1.24 -7.02
CA VAL A 113 -6.93 1.57 -5.66
C VAL A 113 -7.33 3.03 -5.61
N ARG A 114 -8.58 3.31 -5.26
CA ARG A 114 -9.15 4.67 -5.30
C ARG A 114 -8.81 5.53 -4.09
N PHE A 115 -8.43 4.92 -2.99
CA PHE A 115 -8.12 5.62 -1.75
C PHE A 115 -6.94 4.95 -1.06
N VAL A 116 -5.88 5.72 -0.79
CA VAL A 116 -4.70 5.29 -0.04
C VAL A 116 -4.46 6.31 1.07
N GLN A 117 -4.37 5.84 2.30
CA GLN A 117 -4.06 6.68 3.45
C GLN A 117 -2.64 6.37 3.95
N LEU A 118 -1.80 7.38 3.96
CA LEU A 118 -0.44 7.32 4.50
C LEU A 118 -0.38 7.97 5.87
N PHE A 119 0.34 7.32 6.78
CA PHE A 119 0.62 7.88 8.11
C PHE A 119 2.09 8.26 8.18
N ASN A 120 2.35 9.46 8.71
CA ASN A 120 3.68 9.96 8.99
C ASN A 120 3.74 10.34 10.47
N GLY A 121 4.76 9.88 11.20
CA GLY A 121 5.03 10.36 12.55
C GLY A 121 4.72 9.45 13.72
N ALA A 122 4.49 8.16 13.51
CA ALA A 122 4.30 7.19 14.61
C ALA A 122 5.56 6.32 14.80
N TYR A 123 6.69 6.93 15.14
CA TYR A 123 7.98 6.22 15.07
C TYR A 123 8.42 5.55 16.37
N GLN A 124 7.95 5.78 17.45
CA GLN A 124 8.08 5.14 18.75
C GLN A 124 7.47 6.03 19.83
N THR A 125 6.73 5.45 20.69
CA THR A 125 6.18 6.12 21.86
C THR A 125 7.28 6.34 22.89
N GLY A 126 7.50 7.55 23.25
CA GLY A 126 8.30 7.84 24.41
C GLY A 126 9.38 8.88 24.17
N GLY A 127 9.16 10.04 24.70
CA GLY A 127 10.12 11.12 24.81
C GLY A 127 9.69 12.37 24.08
N GLU A 128 9.32 13.33 24.83
CA GLU A 128 9.25 14.78 24.58
C GLU A 128 9.22 15.24 23.10
N GLY A 129 8.26 14.73 22.32
CA GLY A 129 7.89 15.37 21.06
C GLY A 129 8.74 15.12 19.82
N VAL A 130 9.77 14.29 19.88
CA VAL A 130 10.61 13.98 18.71
C VAL A 130 10.09 12.77 17.94
N SER A 131 9.23 11.96 18.53
CA SER A 131 8.74 10.72 17.94
C SER A 131 7.49 10.86 17.08
N ASN A 132 6.81 12.00 17.13
CA ASN A 132 5.62 12.29 16.35
C ASN A 132 5.41 13.80 16.18
N TRP A 133 4.35 14.21 15.49
CA TRP A 133 3.98 15.61 15.26
C TRP A 133 3.35 16.30 16.49
N ASP A 134 3.14 15.58 17.59
CA ASP A 134 2.60 16.11 18.81
C ASP A 134 3.64 16.86 19.63
N GLY A 135 3.94 18.07 19.19
CA GLY A 135 5.02 18.92 19.68
C GLY A 135 4.61 19.90 20.76
N HIS A 136 4.54 19.46 22.00
CA HIS A 136 4.24 20.34 23.11
C HIS A 136 5.44 21.19 23.57
N LYS A 137 6.65 20.76 23.27
CA LYS A 137 7.91 21.43 23.63
C LYS A 137 8.86 21.40 22.44
N LYS A 138 9.68 22.43 22.27
CA LYS A 138 10.74 22.49 21.26
C LYS A 138 10.24 22.24 19.81
N ILE A 139 9.23 22.95 19.38
CA ILE A 139 8.63 22.83 18.03
C ILE A 139 9.69 22.90 16.93
N ALA A 140 10.68 23.80 17.06
CA ALA A 140 11.74 23.94 16.07
C ALA A 140 12.54 22.64 15.87
N ASP A 141 12.86 21.94 16.97
CA ASP A 141 13.59 20.66 16.90
C ASP A 141 12.76 19.58 16.20
N GLN A 142 11.45 19.59 16.40
CA GLN A 142 10.53 18.66 15.72
C GLN A 142 10.45 18.91 14.23
N TYR A 143 10.34 20.15 13.81
CA TYR A 143 10.34 20.49 12.38
C TYR A 143 11.62 20.07 11.69
N ASN A 144 12.77 20.18 12.36
CA ASN A 144 14.06 19.74 11.84
C ASN A 144 14.10 18.21 11.63
N VAL A 145 13.35 17.43 12.40
CA VAL A 145 13.26 15.96 12.24
C VAL A 145 12.17 15.57 11.24
N HIS A 146 10.96 16.08 11.41
CA HIS A 146 9.79 15.62 10.64
C HIS A 146 9.65 16.33 9.29
N GLY A 147 10.09 17.57 9.16
CA GLY A 147 10.03 18.31 7.92
C GLY A 147 10.70 17.55 6.75
N PRO A 148 11.99 17.20 6.86
CA PRO A 148 12.67 16.44 5.81
C PRO A 148 12.06 15.07 5.50
N VAL A 149 11.42 14.44 6.49
CA VAL A 149 10.75 13.14 6.30
C VAL A 149 9.51 13.29 5.42
N LEU A 150 8.75 14.36 5.62
CA LEU A 150 7.50 14.60 4.90
C LEU A 150 7.74 15.25 3.52
N ASP A 151 8.63 16.23 3.45
CA ASP A 151 8.75 17.16 2.32
C ASP A 151 9.13 16.44 1.01
N GLN A 152 10.34 15.91 0.90
CA GLN A 152 10.84 15.31 -0.34
C GLN A 152 9.95 14.14 -0.82
N PRO A 153 9.57 13.15 0.00
CA PRO A 153 8.75 12.02 -0.47
C PRO A 153 7.36 12.44 -0.94
N THR A 154 6.74 13.43 -0.26
CA THR A 154 5.40 13.91 -0.65
C THR A 154 5.48 14.71 -1.95
N ALA A 155 6.47 15.59 -2.10
CA ALA A 155 6.71 16.33 -3.34
C ALA A 155 6.99 15.38 -4.51
N ALA A 156 7.78 14.33 -4.28
CA ALA A 156 8.06 13.29 -5.28
C ALA A 156 6.80 12.54 -5.69
N LEU A 157 5.95 12.14 -4.72
CA LEU A 157 4.67 11.48 -4.99
C LEU A 157 3.79 12.34 -5.90
N ILE A 158 3.59 13.60 -5.56
CA ILE A 158 2.76 14.51 -6.35
C ILE A 158 3.32 14.69 -7.77
N LYS A 159 4.64 14.90 -7.87
CA LYS A 159 5.33 15.07 -9.15
C LYS A 159 5.23 13.82 -10.03
N ASP A 160 5.49 12.64 -9.48
CA ASP A 160 5.44 11.36 -10.19
C ASP A 160 4.01 11.04 -10.66
N MET A 161 3.01 11.24 -9.80
CA MET A 161 1.61 11.06 -10.14
C MET A 161 1.18 12.00 -11.26
N LYS A 162 1.60 13.26 -11.21
CA LYS A 162 1.33 14.23 -12.28
C LYS A 162 1.97 13.83 -13.60
N GLN A 163 3.24 13.39 -13.58
CA GLN A 163 3.96 12.95 -14.79
C GLN A 163 3.32 11.72 -15.43
N ARG A 164 2.67 10.88 -14.65
CA ARG A 164 1.99 9.66 -15.11
C ARG A 164 0.52 9.87 -15.49
N GLY A 165 0.01 11.11 -15.37
CA GLY A 165 -1.40 11.39 -15.64
C GLY A 165 -2.36 10.79 -14.62
N LEU A 166 -1.91 10.57 -13.39
CA LEU A 166 -2.72 10.04 -12.28
C LEU A 166 -3.36 11.16 -11.44
N LEU A 167 -2.97 12.41 -11.70
CA LEU A 167 -3.59 13.62 -11.18
C LEU A 167 -4.08 14.44 -12.37
N GLU A 168 -5.37 14.74 -12.40
CA GLU A 168 -5.99 15.70 -13.31
C GLU A 168 -5.77 17.13 -12.83
#